data_2ee6ad6b726881d834306eddd8ad7731
#
_entry.id   2ee6ad6b726881d834306eddd8ad7731
#
_cell.length_a   1.000
_cell.length_b   1.000
_cell.length_c   1.000
_cell.angle_alpha   90.00
_cell.angle_beta   90.00
_cell.angle_gamma   90.00
#
_symmetry.space_group_name_H-M   'P 1'
#
loop_
_entity.id
_entity.type
_entity.pdbx_description
1 polymer ?
#
loop_
_entity_poly.entity_id
_entity_poly.type
_entity_poly.pdbx_seq_one_letter_code
_entity_poly.pdbx_strand_id
1 'polypeptide(L)'
;MSSTQIEPFCTAILRTLRRSLLPPTIPKPLPAHTHFPSSSSSSTSTSSTPRQPSESAILIPLMNIRNKPHILLEVRGKGLRTHAGEVSFPGGKADKTDESLIHTALREAQEELAIPPSHVEILGMLEPQYSLGNKSRVWPFVGFIHSDPQPFPSIPQNLPSLPLTSIIPNPEEVSNIVTLPLSSLNNKSEDLSMHYFRLDLNKPYYRINCKDYLLNKQNNDNEPKRIIGIEENGESSESLEIWGLSGWFLNKLAEKAGWLDPPPKGISPED
;
A
#
# COMPACT_ATOMS: atom_id res chain seq x y z
N MET A 1 -20.76 -3.20 23.81
CA MET A 1 -19.91 -2.07 23.40
C MET A 1 -20.05 -1.94 21.91
N SER A 2 -20.57 -0.82 21.43
CA SER A 2 -20.89 -0.60 20.01
C SER A 2 -19.58 -0.68 19.21
N SER A 3 -19.44 -1.67 18.32
CA SER A 3 -18.39 -1.65 17.32
C SER A 3 -18.67 -0.44 16.41
N THR A 4 -17.79 0.53 16.43
CA THR A 4 -17.89 1.69 15.52
C THR A 4 -17.81 1.14 14.11
N GLN A 5 -18.95 0.97 13.46
CA GLN A 5 -19.02 0.52 12.10
C GLN A 5 -18.42 1.61 11.23
N ILE A 6 -17.29 1.33 10.56
CA ILE A 6 -16.67 2.29 9.66
C ILE A 6 -17.55 2.39 8.42
N GLU A 7 -18.01 3.60 8.13
CA GLU A 7 -18.86 3.89 6.99
C GLU A 7 -18.15 3.63 5.66
N PRO A 8 -18.89 3.20 4.62
CA PRO A 8 -18.34 3.06 3.27
C PRO A 8 -17.74 4.36 2.76
N PHE A 9 -16.75 4.28 1.88
CA PHE A 9 -16.27 5.47 1.19
C PHE A 9 -17.42 6.14 0.42
N CYS A 10 -17.51 7.43 0.64
CA CYS A 10 -18.40 8.31 -0.10
C CYS A 10 -17.63 9.55 -0.57
N THR A 11 -18.20 10.33 -1.46
CA THR A 11 -17.54 11.53 -1.99
C THR A 11 -17.12 12.53 -0.91
N ALA A 12 -17.83 12.59 0.24
CA ALA A 12 -17.46 13.46 1.36
C ALA A 12 -16.18 12.96 2.05
N ILE A 13 -16.03 11.64 2.26
CA ILE A 13 -14.83 11.02 2.82
C ILE A 13 -13.66 11.24 1.87
N LEU A 14 -13.83 11.02 0.56
CA LEU A 14 -12.75 11.25 -0.42
C LEU A 14 -12.29 12.71 -0.43
N ARG A 15 -13.19 13.69 -0.30
CA ARG A 15 -12.83 15.11 -0.17
C ARG A 15 -12.01 15.38 1.09
N THR A 16 -12.35 14.73 2.20
CA THR A 16 -11.61 14.87 3.46
C THR A 16 -10.21 14.27 3.31
N LEU A 17 -10.08 13.09 2.73
CA LEU A 17 -8.80 12.48 2.43
C LEU A 17 -7.92 13.36 1.53
N ARG A 18 -8.48 13.95 0.46
CA ARG A 18 -7.73 14.89 -0.39
C ARG A 18 -7.12 16.06 0.37
N ARG A 19 -7.81 16.57 1.40
CA ARG A 19 -7.31 17.68 2.21
C ARG A 19 -6.19 17.26 3.15
N SER A 20 -6.13 16.00 3.55
CA SER A 20 -5.10 15.45 4.45
C SER A 20 -3.85 14.98 3.72
N LEU A 21 -3.95 14.74 2.41
CA LEU A 21 -2.87 14.27 1.56
C LEU A 21 -2.10 15.43 0.91
N LEU A 22 -0.87 15.15 0.48
CA LEU A 22 -0.11 16.08 -0.35
C LEU A 22 -0.75 16.16 -1.75
N PRO A 23 -0.68 17.31 -2.43
CA PRO A 23 -1.07 17.38 -3.83
C PRO A 23 -0.27 16.37 -4.65
N PRO A 24 -0.88 15.71 -5.66
CA PRO A 24 -0.20 14.70 -6.47
C PRO A 24 0.72 15.34 -7.53
N THR A 25 1.35 16.45 -7.18
CA THR A 25 2.26 17.20 -8.03
C THR A 25 3.68 17.00 -7.53
N ILE A 26 4.54 16.42 -8.39
CA ILE A 26 5.94 16.25 -8.08
C ILE A 26 6.67 17.55 -8.40
N PRO A 27 7.41 18.14 -7.45
CA PRO A 27 8.22 19.32 -7.72
C PRO A 27 9.24 19.01 -8.83
N LYS A 28 9.31 19.82 -9.87
CA LYS A 28 10.39 19.78 -10.90
C LYS A 28 11.46 20.81 -10.53
N PRO A 29 12.74 20.48 -10.73
CA PRO A 29 13.43 19.23 -10.51
C PRO A 29 13.69 19.01 -9.02
N LEU A 30 13.72 17.75 -8.59
CA LEU A 30 14.11 17.46 -7.21
C LEU A 30 15.59 17.78 -7.01
N PRO A 31 15.96 18.54 -5.95
CA PRO A 31 17.35 18.88 -5.69
C PRO A 31 18.16 17.59 -5.47
N ALA A 32 19.34 17.55 -6.08
CA ALA A 32 20.27 16.41 -6.05
C ALA A 32 20.85 16.08 -4.66
N HIS A 33 20.36 16.67 -3.59
CA HIS A 33 20.97 16.61 -2.26
C HIS A 33 20.02 16.16 -1.17
N THR A 34 19.89 14.85 -1.02
CA THR A 34 19.69 14.26 0.30
C THR A 34 20.74 13.18 0.48
N HIS A 35 21.74 13.50 1.28
CA HIS A 35 22.81 12.58 1.67
C HIS A 35 22.23 11.30 2.28
N PHE A 36 22.54 10.15 1.67
CA PHE A 36 22.59 8.92 2.44
C PHE A 36 23.75 9.03 3.42
N PRO A 37 23.60 8.66 4.69
CA PRO A 37 24.75 8.52 5.56
C PRO A 37 25.64 7.41 4.98
N SER A 38 26.75 7.79 4.35
CA SER A 38 27.75 6.88 3.90
C SER A 38 28.52 6.38 5.13
N SER A 39 28.42 5.10 5.45
CA SER A 39 29.41 4.46 6.29
C SER A 39 30.77 4.56 5.60
N SER A 40 31.68 5.22 6.28
CA SER A 40 33.06 5.47 5.85
C SER A 40 33.80 4.16 5.56
N SER A 41 34.26 3.98 4.35
CA SER A 41 35.49 3.24 4.05
C SER A 41 36.14 3.82 2.80
N SER A 42 37.40 4.21 3.01
CA SER A 42 38.32 4.83 2.07
C SER A 42 38.59 3.97 0.83
N SER A 43 38.60 4.54 -0.34
CA SER A 43 39.73 4.53 -1.28
C SER A 43 39.34 4.94 -2.71
N THR A 44 40.15 5.86 -3.25
CA THR A 44 40.58 6.11 -4.65
C THR A 44 39.56 6.48 -5.73
N SER A 45 39.69 7.72 -6.10
CA SER A 45 39.38 8.44 -7.34
C SER A 45 39.04 7.66 -8.60
N THR A 46 37.82 7.82 -9.09
CA THR A 46 37.48 8.02 -10.49
C THR A 46 36.20 8.84 -10.55
N SER A 47 36.15 9.87 -11.40
CA SER A 47 35.06 10.83 -11.57
C SER A 47 33.77 10.14 -12.05
N SER A 48 32.97 9.64 -11.13
CA SER A 48 31.61 9.18 -11.39
C SER A 48 30.65 10.22 -10.82
N THR A 49 29.94 10.92 -11.69
CA THR A 49 28.73 11.66 -11.32
C THR A 49 27.86 10.81 -10.40
N PRO A 50 27.39 11.33 -9.25
CA PRO A 50 26.53 10.57 -8.36
C PRO A 50 25.32 10.07 -9.15
N ARG A 51 25.16 8.74 -9.23
CA ARG A 51 24.02 8.14 -9.91
C ARG A 51 22.77 8.57 -9.16
N GLN A 52 21.88 9.31 -9.81
CA GLN A 52 20.59 9.65 -9.21
C GLN A 52 19.84 8.35 -8.85
N PRO A 53 19.15 8.30 -7.68
CA PRO A 53 18.35 7.15 -7.32
C PRO A 53 17.29 6.92 -8.40
N SER A 54 17.00 5.67 -8.70
CA SER A 54 15.87 5.34 -9.57
C SER A 54 14.56 5.77 -8.93
N GLU A 55 13.60 6.18 -9.74
CA GLU A 55 12.26 6.53 -9.29
C GLU A 55 11.35 5.30 -9.41
N SER A 56 10.47 5.13 -8.43
CA SER A 56 9.40 4.13 -8.44
C SER A 56 8.12 4.76 -7.93
N ALA A 57 6.99 4.25 -8.37
CA ALA A 57 5.69 4.72 -7.90
C ALA A 57 4.80 3.54 -7.53
N ILE A 58 4.00 3.72 -6.49
CA ILE A 58 3.00 2.75 -6.04
C ILE A 58 1.63 3.43 -5.98
N LEU A 59 0.59 2.66 -6.21
CA LEU A 59 -0.78 3.04 -5.93
C LEU A 59 -1.19 2.43 -4.58
N ILE A 60 -1.78 3.24 -3.70
CA ILE A 60 -2.49 2.77 -2.50
C ILE A 60 -3.99 2.79 -2.84
N PRO A 61 -4.55 1.64 -3.26
CA PRO A 61 -5.90 1.60 -3.80
C PRO A 61 -6.93 1.48 -2.68
N LEU A 62 -7.87 2.41 -2.64
CA LEU A 62 -9.04 2.41 -1.78
C LEU A 62 -10.26 1.99 -2.58
N MET A 63 -11.18 1.23 -1.99
CA MET A 63 -12.42 0.81 -2.63
C MET A 63 -13.49 0.44 -1.63
N ASN A 64 -14.74 0.37 -2.08
CA ASN A 64 -15.80 -0.30 -1.35
C ASN A 64 -15.96 -1.73 -1.87
N ILE A 65 -16.04 -2.70 -0.95
CA ILE A 65 -16.40 -4.08 -1.21
C ILE A 65 -17.61 -4.39 -0.35
N ARG A 66 -18.75 -4.75 -0.96
CA ARG A 66 -19.99 -5.05 -0.22
C ARG A 66 -20.37 -3.95 0.76
N ASN A 67 -20.30 -2.73 0.30
CA ASN A 67 -20.61 -1.55 1.09
C ASN A 67 -19.76 -1.39 2.36
N LYS A 68 -18.52 -1.89 2.32
CA LYS A 68 -17.51 -1.71 3.38
C LYS A 68 -16.22 -1.16 2.77
N PRO A 69 -15.51 -0.25 3.47
CA PRO A 69 -14.28 0.34 2.94
C PRO A 69 -13.10 -0.62 3.10
N HIS A 70 -12.31 -0.77 2.03
CA HIS A 70 -11.17 -1.67 1.96
C HIS A 70 -9.97 -0.98 1.33
N ILE A 71 -8.80 -1.54 1.60
CA ILE A 71 -7.53 -1.24 0.93
C ILE A 71 -7.09 -2.51 0.21
N LEU A 72 -6.67 -2.36 -1.05
CA LEU A 72 -6.17 -3.46 -1.86
C LEU A 72 -4.65 -3.52 -1.79
N LEU A 73 -4.13 -4.74 -1.61
CA LEU A 73 -2.72 -5.06 -1.72
C LEU A 73 -2.59 -6.37 -2.52
N GLU A 74 -1.38 -6.70 -2.88
CA GLU A 74 -1.03 -7.95 -3.57
C GLU A 74 0.00 -8.73 -2.78
N VAL A 75 0.01 -10.04 -2.98
CA VAL A 75 1.12 -10.91 -2.56
C VAL A 75 1.99 -11.17 -3.78
N ARG A 76 3.22 -10.74 -3.74
CA ARG A 76 4.17 -10.87 -4.85
C ARG A 76 4.43 -12.33 -5.22
N GLY A 77 4.57 -12.59 -6.49
CA GLY A 77 4.82 -13.93 -7.01
C GLY A 77 6.10 -14.56 -6.46
N LYS A 78 6.06 -15.84 -6.12
CA LYS A 78 7.20 -16.59 -5.56
C LYS A 78 8.38 -16.71 -6.54
N GLY A 79 8.15 -16.53 -7.84
CA GLY A 79 9.18 -16.55 -8.89
C GLY A 79 9.96 -15.25 -9.07
N LEU A 80 9.58 -14.18 -8.40
CA LEU A 80 10.24 -12.90 -8.53
C LEU A 80 11.62 -12.89 -7.84
N ARG A 81 12.57 -12.17 -8.41
CA ARG A 81 13.95 -12.09 -7.88
C ARG A 81 14.08 -11.33 -6.55
N THR A 82 13.16 -10.43 -6.27
CA THR A 82 13.18 -9.57 -5.08
C THR A 82 11.79 -9.51 -4.47
N HIS A 83 11.76 -9.55 -3.12
CA HIS A 83 10.52 -9.43 -2.36
C HIS A 83 9.45 -10.48 -2.70
N ALA A 84 9.87 -11.69 -3.12
CA ALA A 84 8.97 -12.79 -3.43
C ALA A 84 8.17 -13.20 -2.21
N GLY A 85 6.83 -13.34 -2.37
CA GLY A 85 5.91 -13.70 -1.28
C GLY A 85 5.59 -12.57 -0.30
N GLU A 86 6.20 -11.39 -0.43
CA GLU A 86 5.88 -10.24 0.42
C GLU A 86 4.57 -9.57 -0.02
N VAL A 87 3.91 -8.90 0.93
CA VAL A 87 2.71 -8.10 0.67
C VAL A 87 3.11 -6.68 0.30
N SER A 88 2.64 -6.22 -0.85
CA SER A 88 2.93 -4.88 -1.37
C SER A 88 1.70 -4.18 -1.92
N PHE A 89 1.82 -2.88 -2.10
CA PHE A 89 0.93 -2.14 -2.97
C PHE A 89 1.35 -2.36 -4.43
N PRO A 90 0.41 -2.37 -5.39
CA PRO A 90 0.75 -2.43 -6.79
C PRO A 90 1.64 -1.25 -7.19
N GLY A 91 2.68 -1.54 -7.97
CA GLY A 91 3.63 -0.51 -8.37
C GLY A 91 5.02 -1.02 -8.69
N GLY A 92 5.79 -0.16 -9.34
CA GLY A 92 7.10 -0.51 -9.83
C GLY A 92 7.99 0.67 -10.17
N LYS A 93 9.00 0.41 -10.98
CA LYS A 93 9.94 1.42 -11.44
C LYS A 93 9.34 2.27 -12.55
N ALA A 94 9.64 3.55 -12.52
CA ALA A 94 9.32 4.43 -13.63
C ALA A 94 10.03 3.97 -14.90
N ASP A 95 9.26 3.81 -15.96
CA ASP A 95 9.77 3.60 -17.30
C ASP A 95 10.01 4.95 -17.99
N LYS A 96 10.87 4.96 -19.02
CA LYS A 96 11.15 6.16 -19.81
C LYS A 96 9.94 6.64 -20.61
N THR A 97 9.01 5.77 -20.88
CA THR A 97 7.76 6.03 -21.59
C THR A 97 6.66 6.58 -20.69
N ASP A 98 6.85 6.50 -19.36
CA ASP A 98 5.89 7.03 -18.40
C ASP A 98 5.89 8.57 -18.43
N GLU A 99 4.73 9.17 -18.72
CA GLU A 99 4.57 10.63 -18.77
C GLU A 99 4.75 11.29 -17.39
N SER A 100 4.49 10.53 -16.32
CA SER A 100 4.60 10.97 -14.93
C SER A 100 4.70 9.76 -13.99
N LEU A 101 5.07 9.99 -12.73
CA LEU A 101 5.05 8.93 -11.71
C LEU A 101 3.62 8.48 -11.35
N ILE A 102 2.60 9.31 -11.57
CA ILE A 102 1.20 8.87 -11.50
C ILE A 102 0.93 7.86 -12.60
N HIS A 103 1.41 8.13 -13.83
CA HIS A 103 1.28 7.19 -14.95
C HIS A 103 1.97 5.86 -14.63
N THR A 104 3.18 5.90 -14.04
CA THR A 104 3.86 4.69 -13.55
C THR A 104 2.96 3.88 -12.60
N ALA A 105 2.42 4.50 -11.55
CA ALA A 105 1.60 3.81 -10.57
C ALA A 105 0.31 3.22 -11.17
N LEU A 106 -0.30 3.92 -12.12
CA LEU A 106 -1.52 3.45 -12.81
C LEU A 106 -1.22 2.34 -13.82
N ARG A 107 -0.11 2.44 -14.56
CA ARG A 107 0.33 1.40 -15.50
C ARG A 107 0.61 0.09 -14.76
N GLU A 108 1.40 0.14 -13.68
CA GLU A 108 1.71 -1.03 -12.86
C GLU A 108 0.43 -1.66 -12.27
N ALA A 109 -0.50 -0.85 -11.72
CA ALA A 109 -1.77 -1.36 -11.22
C ALA A 109 -2.63 -2.03 -12.32
N GLN A 110 -2.51 -1.58 -13.57
CA GLN A 110 -3.17 -2.23 -14.70
C GLN A 110 -2.46 -3.53 -15.11
N GLU A 111 -1.13 -3.56 -15.12
CA GLU A 111 -0.33 -4.73 -15.49
C GLU A 111 -0.44 -5.83 -14.44
N GLU A 112 -0.38 -5.49 -13.15
CA GLU A 112 -0.39 -6.44 -12.03
C GLU A 112 -1.80 -6.93 -11.66
N LEU A 113 -2.83 -6.05 -11.70
CA LEU A 113 -4.16 -6.34 -11.17
C LEU A 113 -5.31 -6.09 -12.15
N ALA A 114 -5.03 -5.74 -13.42
CA ALA A 114 -5.99 -5.37 -14.43
C ALA A 114 -6.91 -4.19 -14.05
N ILE A 115 -6.45 -3.26 -13.22
CA ILE A 115 -7.20 -2.07 -12.81
C ILE A 115 -7.03 -0.98 -13.87
N PRO A 116 -8.08 -0.62 -14.64
CA PRO A 116 -7.94 0.38 -15.69
C PRO A 116 -7.66 1.77 -15.10
N PRO A 117 -6.70 2.55 -15.63
CA PRO A 117 -6.43 3.92 -15.17
C PRO A 117 -7.67 4.82 -15.15
N SER A 118 -8.61 4.63 -16.08
CA SER A 118 -9.86 5.39 -16.16
C SER A 118 -10.80 5.18 -14.96
N HIS A 119 -10.60 4.12 -14.18
CA HIS A 119 -11.38 3.81 -12.98
C HIS A 119 -10.75 4.37 -11.70
N VAL A 120 -9.53 4.90 -11.76
CA VAL A 120 -8.79 5.35 -10.58
C VAL A 120 -8.85 6.87 -10.44
N GLU A 121 -9.46 7.33 -9.37
CA GLU A 121 -9.48 8.72 -8.94
C GLU A 121 -8.30 8.99 -8.00
N ILE A 122 -7.26 9.67 -8.48
CA ILE A 122 -6.11 10.05 -7.62
C ILE A 122 -6.56 11.11 -6.61
N LEU A 123 -6.43 10.78 -5.34
CA LEU A 123 -6.80 11.65 -4.21
C LEU A 123 -5.65 12.54 -3.75
N GLY A 124 -4.43 12.07 -3.87
CA GLY A 124 -3.22 12.75 -3.45
C GLY A 124 -2.06 11.77 -3.28
N MET A 125 -1.05 12.18 -2.53
CA MET A 125 0.11 11.31 -2.23
C MET A 125 0.57 11.48 -0.79
N LEU A 126 1.38 10.51 -0.32
CA LEU A 126 2.12 10.63 0.93
C LEU A 126 3.56 11.08 0.66
N GLU A 127 4.30 11.36 1.73
CA GLU A 127 5.73 11.67 1.63
C GLU A 127 6.50 10.47 1.04
N PRO A 128 7.32 10.70 -0.02
CA PRO A 128 8.10 9.63 -0.62
C PRO A 128 9.15 9.09 0.35
N GLN A 129 9.49 7.82 0.18
CA GLN A 129 10.50 7.14 0.98
C GLN A 129 11.49 6.40 0.06
N TYR A 130 12.72 6.20 0.56
CA TYR A 130 13.70 5.40 -0.15
C TYR A 130 13.52 3.92 0.16
N SER A 131 13.55 3.05 -0.85
CA SER A 131 13.68 1.61 -0.66
C SER A 131 15.14 1.26 -0.38
N LEU A 132 15.41 0.49 0.69
CA LEU A 132 16.77 0.08 1.03
C LEU A 132 17.30 -0.98 0.04
N GLY A 133 16.44 -1.86 -0.45
CA GLY A 133 16.83 -2.98 -1.32
C GLY A 133 17.31 -2.51 -2.69
N ASN A 134 16.49 -1.77 -3.42
CA ASN A 134 16.76 -1.33 -4.78
C ASN A 134 17.28 0.10 -4.90
N LYS A 135 17.48 0.80 -3.76
CA LYS A 135 17.93 2.21 -3.68
C LYS A 135 17.07 3.16 -4.53
N SER A 136 15.80 2.82 -4.70
CA SER A 136 14.82 3.62 -5.43
C SER A 136 14.09 4.56 -4.48
N ARG A 137 13.73 5.75 -4.95
CA ARG A 137 12.78 6.61 -4.25
C ARG A 137 11.38 6.21 -4.68
N VAL A 138 10.54 5.86 -3.69
CA VAL A 138 9.18 5.35 -3.91
C VAL A 138 8.17 6.44 -3.59
N TRP A 139 7.30 6.74 -4.56
CA TRP A 139 6.25 7.74 -4.52
C TRP A 139 4.89 7.08 -4.31
N PRO A 140 4.25 7.25 -3.14
CA PRO A 140 2.98 6.60 -2.83
C PRO A 140 1.81 7.50 -3.19
N PHE A 141 1.08 7.15 -4.23
CA PHE A 141 -0.17 7.79 -4.64
C PHE A 141 -1.36 7.07 -4.01
N VAL A 142 -2.28 7.83 -3.44
CA VAL A 142 -3.54 7.31 -2.89
C VAL A 142 -4.62 7.51 -3.94
N GLY A 143 -5.31 6.44 -4.33
CA GLY A 143 -6.37 6.47 -5.32
C GLY A 143 -7.60 5.70 -4.87
N PHE A 144 -8.79 6.16 -5.25
CA PHE A 144 -10.03 5.42 -5.08
C PHE A 144 -10.40 4.73 -6.40
N ILE A 145 -10.72 3.43 -6.34
CA ILE A 145 -11.15 2.65 -7.50
C ILE A 145 -12.67 2.69 -7.58
N HIS A 146 -13.18 3.31 -8.64
CA HIS A 146 -14.60 3.35 -8.97
C HIS A 146 -15.03 2.11 -9.77
N SER A 147 -16.28 1.69 -9.60
CA SER A 147 -16.89 0.64 -10.44
C SER A 147 -17.05 1.09 -11.89
N ASP A 148 -17.22 2.39 -12.10
CA ASP A 148 -17.43 3.00 -13.41
C ASP A 148 -16.26 3.92 -13.77
N PRO A 149 -15.91 4.05 -15.07
CA PRO A 149 -14.85 4.93 -15.52
C PRO A 149 -15.24 6.41 -15.37
N GLN A 150 -14.25 7.29 -15.58
CA GLN A 150 -14.49 8.74 -15.61
C GLN A 150 -15.65 9.14 -16.55
N PRO A 151 -16.41 10.23 -16.25
CA PRO A 151 -16.20 11.20 -15.19
C PRO A 151 -16.67 10.73 -13.82
N PHE A 152 -15.84 10.97 -12.78
CA PHE A 152 -16.20 10.57 -11.41
C PHE A 152 -17.27 11.47 -10.79
N PRO A 153 -18.06 10.94 -9.82
CA PRO A 153 -19.13 11.72 -9.19
C PRO A 153 -18.60 12.94 -8.45
N SER A 154 -19.11 14.12 -8.76
CA SER A 154 -18.81 15.38 -8.06
C SER A 154 -19.81 15.75 -6.97
N ILE A 155 -21.02 15.20 -7.05
CA ILE A 155 -22.11 15.44 -6.07
C ILE A 155 -21.93 14.48 -4.89
N PRO A 156 -22.19 14.92 -3.64
CA PRO A 156 -22.12 14.04 -2.48
C PRO A 156 -23.03 12.82 -2.61
N GLN A 157 -22.45 11.63 -2.65
CA GLN A 157 -23.18 10.36 -2.75
C GLN A 157 -22.33 9.21 -2.20
N ASN A 158 -23.00 8.12 -1.88
CA ASN A 158 -22.34 6.86 -1.58
C ASN A 158 -21.74 6.29 -2.88
N LEU A 159 -20.51 5.79 -2.75
CA LEU A 159 -19.81 5.21 -3.89
C LEU A 159 -20.11 3.71 -3.99
N PRO A 160 -20.36 3.19 -5.21
CA PRO A 160 -20.65 1.78 -5.41
C PRO A 160 -19.52 0.87 -4.94
N SER A 161 -19.87 -0.38 -4.65
CA SER A 161 -18.89 -1.42 -4.37
C SER A 161 -18.26 -1.93 -5.66
N LEU A 162 -16.95 -2.13 -5.64
CA LEU A 162 -16.22 -2.76 -6.74
C LEU A 162 -16.50 -4.26 -6.75
N PRO A 163 -16.88 -4.86 -7.89
CA PRO A 163 -16.93 -6.31 -8.03
C PRO A 163 -15.52 -6.90 -7.95
N LEU A 164 -15.29 -7.83 -7.03
CA LEU A 164 -13.95 -8.46 -6.87
C LEU A 164 -13.53 -9.25 -8.12
N THR A 165 -14.49 -9.66 -8.95
CA THR A 165 -14.24 -10.33 -10.23
C THR A 165 -13.59 -9.43 -11.27
N SER A 166 -13.62 -8.10 -11.08
CA SER A 166 -12.95 -7.14 -11.96
C SER A 166 -11.45 -7.03 -11.69
N ILE A 167 -10.98 -7.53 -10.54
CA ILE A 167 -9.56 -7.54 -10.18
C ILE A 167 -8.99 -8.88 -10.64
N ILE A 168 -8.09 -8.83 -11.62
CA ILE A 168 -7.49 -10.02 -12.23
C ILE A 168 -5.98 -9.95 -12.04
N PRO A 169 -5.42 -10.72 -11.09
CA PRO A 169 -3.98 -10.72 -10.86
C PRO A 169 -3.23 -11.32 -12.04
N ASN A 170 -2.13 -10.69 -12.43
CA ASN A 170 -1.18 -11.26 -13.37
C ASN A 170 -0.43 -12.42 -12.70
N PRO A 171 -0.58 -13.68 -13.12
CA PRO A 171 -0.02 -14.83 -12.43
C PRO A 171 1.51 -14.89 -12.46
N GLU A 172 2.17 -14.13 -13.34
CA GLU A 172 3.64 -14.06 -13.40
C GLU A 172 4.21 -13.17 -12.28
N GLU A 173 3.44 -12.18 -11.81
CA GLU A 173 3.91 -11.17 -10.86
C GLU A 173 3.18 -11.23 -9.53
N VAL A 174 1.92 -11.63 -9.51
CA VAL A 174 1.03 -11.62 -8.34
C VAL A 174 0.52 -13.02 -8.03
N SER A 175 0.88 -13.54 -6.87
CA SER A 175 0.43 -14.87 -6.42
C SER A 175 -0.94 -14.84 -5.76
N ASN A 176 -1.31 -13.74 -5.09
CA ASN A 176 -2.61 -13.59 -4.44
C ASN A 176 -2.94 -12.09 -4.23
N ILE A 177 -4.17 -11.82 -3.84
CA ILE A 177 -4.68 -10.48 -3.51
C ILE A 177 -5.09 -10.42 -2.05
N VAL A 178 -4.79 -9.33 -1.38
CA VAL A 178 -5.24 -9.00 -0.02
C VAL A 178 -6.25 -7.87 -0.11
N THR A 179 -7.44 -8.08 0.44
CA THR A 179 -8.48 -7.06 0.58
C THR A 179 -8.65 -6.70 2.05
N LEU A 180 -7.84 -5.76 2.53
CA LEU A 180 -7.77 -5.36 3.93
C LEU A 180 -8.96 -4.44 4.27
N PRO A 181 -9.92 -4.87 5.12
CA PRO A 181 -11.01 -4.01 5.54
C PRO A 181 -10.48 -2.91 6.48
N LEU A 182 -10.96 -1.68 6.35
CA LEU A 182 -10.55 -0.61 7.27
C LEU A 182 -10.89 -0.89 8.73
N SER A 183 -11.85 -1.77 9.00
CA SER A 183 -12.19 -2.19 10.36
C SER A 183 -11.07 -2.96 11.07
N SER A 184 -10.12 -3.53 10.34
CA SER A 184 -8.91 -4.16 10.93
C SER A 184 -7.88 -3.12 11.40
N LEU A 185 -7.95 -1.89 10.90
CA LEU A 185 -7.06 -0.78 11.28
C LEU A 185 -7.62 -0.06 12.52
N ASN A 186 -7.64 -0.74 13.63
CA ASN A 186 -8.03 -0.14 14.92
C ASN A 186 -7.07 -0.61 16.01
N ASN A 187 -6.78 0.28 16.97
CA ASN A 187 -5.77 0.05 18.02
C ASN A 187 -6.06 -1.14 18.96
N LYS A 188 -7.23 -1.77 18.83
CA LYS A 188 -7.62 -2.98 19.60
C LYS A 188 -7.54 -4.25 18.76
N SER A 189 -7.11 -4.16 17.51
CA SER A 189 -6.99 -5.32 16.64
C SER A 189 -5.82 -6.20 17.07
N GLU A 190 -6.05 -7.50 17.19
CA GLU A 190 -5.01 -8.50 17.42
C GLU A 190 -4.10 -8.70 16.20
N ASP A 191 -4.51 -8.18 15.04
CA ASP A 191 -3.72 -8.23 13.81
C ASP A 191 -2.55 -7.23 13.81
N LEU A 192 -2.50 -6.30 14.79
CA LEU A 192 -1.49 -5.25 14.86
C LEU A 192 -0.36 -5.65 15.82
N SER A 193 0.88 -5.54 15.36
CA SER A 193 2.09 -5.66 16.18
C SER A 193 2.97 -4.43 16.01
N MET A 194 3.44 -3.85 17.13
CA MET A 194 4.27 -2.66 17.08
C MET A 194 5.70 -2.98 16.68
N HIS A 195 6.25 -2.22 15.76
CA HIS A 195 7.62 -2.32 15.27
C HIS A 195 8.21 -0.93 15.00
N TYR A 196 9.50 -0.90 14.66
CA TYR A 196 10.20 0.33 14.34
C TYR A 196 10.66 0.32 12.89
N PHE A 197 10.24 1.36 12.14
CA PHE A 197 10.65 1.51 10.75
C PHE A 197 12.17 1.74 10.66
N ARG A 198 12.86 0.84 9.98
CA ARG A 198 14.33 0.85 9.84
C ARG A 198 15.10 0.88 11.16
N LEU A 199 14.56 0.23 12.19
CA LEU A 199 15.13 0.20 13.54
C LEU A 199 15.29 1.59 14.19
N ASP A 200 14.58 2.61 13.69
CA ASP A 200 14.57 3.95 14.25
C ASP A 200 13.47 4.06 15.31
N LEU A 201 13.83 4.10 16.57
CA LEU A 201 12.91 4.18 17.72
C LEU A 201 11.97 5.41 17.68
N ASN A 202 12.31 6.43 16.91
CA ASN A 202 11.44 7.58 16.69
C ASN A 202 10.40 7.37 15.58
N LYS A 203 10.44 6.21 14.93
CA LYS A 203 9.54 5.86 13.82
C LYS A 203 8.79 4.55 14.08
N PRO A 204 8.01 4.48 15.18
CA PRO A 204 7.18 3.32 15.44
C PRO A 204 6.09 3.21 14.37
N TYR A 205 5.71 1.97 14.02
CA TYR A 205 4.59 1.67 13.13
C TYR A 205 4.04 0.29 13.47
N TYR A 206 2.83 -0.02 13.02
CA TYR A 206 2.25 -1.35 13.17
C TYR A 206 2.55 -2.18 11.93
N ARG A 207 3.04 -3.40 12.14
CA ARG A 207 2.89 -4.49 11.19
C ARG A 207 1.49 -5.03 11.30
N ILE A 208 0.93 -5.50 10.21
CA ILE A 208 -0.47 -5.92 10.15
C ILE A 208 -0.52 -7.34 9.61
N ASN A 209 -0.99 -8.29 10.42
CA ASN A 209 -1.28 -9.62 9.96
C ASN A 209 -2.48 -9.55 8.99
N CYS A 210 -2.29 -10.05 7.77
CA CYS A 210 -3.31 -9.97 6.73
C CYS A 210 -3.68 -11.33 6.12
N LYS A 211 -3.28 -12.43 6.73
CA LYS A 211 -3.54 -13.79 6.25
C LYS A 211 -5.04 -14.06 6.05
N ASP A 212 -5.88 -13.57 6.96
CA ASP A 212 -7.34 -13.77 6.92
C ASP A 212 -8.04 -12.94 5.83
N TYR A 213 -7.33 -12.01 5.18
CA TYR A 213 -7.87 -11.09 4.17
C TYR A 213 -7.45 -11.45 2.74
N LEU A 214 -6.88 -12.65 2.54
CA LEU A 214 -6.57 -13.18 1.22
C LEU A 214 -7.85 -13.46 0.42
N LEU A 215 -7.82 -13.07 -0.86
CA LEU A 215 -8.90 -13.35 -1.78
C LEU A 215 -8.79 -14.79 -2.29
N ASN A 216 -9.53 -15.74 -1.66
CA ASN A 216 -9.56 -17.12 -2.08
C ASN A 216 -10.45 -17.31 -3.32
N LYS A 217 -9.85 -17.75 -4.44
CA LYS A 217 -10.57 -18.06 -5.70
C LYS A 217 -11.53 -19.25 -5.59
N GLN A 218 -11.46 -20.06 -4.52
CA GLN A 218 -12.22 -21.32 -4.39
C GLN A 218 -13.57 -21.21 -3.71
N ASN A 219 -13.89 -20.08 -3.10
CA ASN A 219 -15.18 -19.91 -2.45
C ASN A 219 -16.10 -19.05 -3.33
N ASN A 220 -17.09 -19.71 -3.98
CA ASN A 220 -18.23 -19.03 -4.65
C ASN A 220 -19.07 -18.18 -3.66
N ASP A 221 -18.82 -18.30 -2.37
CA ASP A 221 -19.33 -17.42 -1.34
C ASP A 221 -18.29 -16.32 -1.13
N ASN A 222 -18.48 -15.28 -1.85
CA ASN A 222 -17.80 -13.98 -1.84
C ASN A 222 -17.53 -13.34 -0.45
N GLU A 223 -17.24 -14.02 0.61
CA GLU A 223 -16.76 -13.48 1.88
C GLU A 223 -15.29 -13.81 2.08
N PRO A 224 -14.44 -12.83 2.43
CA PRO A 224 -13.22 -13.14 3.15
C PRO A 224 -13.65 -13.75 4.49
N LYS A 225 -13.77 -15.09 4.54
CA LYS A 225 -13.99 -15.79 5.79
C LYS A 225 -12.66 -15.78 6.52
N ARG A 226 -12.68 -15.31 7.76
CA ARG A 226 -11.63 -15.59 8.73
C ARG A 226 -11.42 -17.11 8.72
N ILE A 227 -10.30 -17.57 8.17
CA ILE A 227 -9.97 -19.00 8.12
C ILE A 227 -9.56 -19.38 9.54
N ILE A 228 -10.54 -19.86 10.32
CA ILE A 228 -10.25 -20.52 11.59
C ILE A 228 -9.66 -21.88 11.23
N GLY A 229 -8.35 -22.03 11.39
CA GLY A 229 -7.57 -23.25 11.49
C GLY A 229 -8.02 -24.42 10.61
N ILE A 230 -7.44 -24.53 9.41
CA ILE A 230 -7.27 -25.85 8.78
C ILE A 230 -5.78 -26.04 8.64
N GLU A 231 -5.23 -26.87 9.53
CA GLU A 231 -3.91 -27.46 9.37
C GLU A 231 -4.00 -28.47 8.21
N GLU A 232 -3.64 -28.03 7.01
CA GLU A 232 -3.27 -28.96 5.95
C GLU A 232 -1.73 -29.02 5.87
N ASN A 233 -1.22 -30.16 6.37
CA ASN A 233 0.11 -30.69 6.13
C ASN A 233 1.32 -29.78 6.46
N GLY A 234 1.72 -29.75 7.74
CA GLY A 234 3.15 -29.78 8.12
C GLY A 234 4.05 -28.62 7.73
N GLU A 235 3.55 -27.56 7.06
CA GLU A 235 4.29 -26.33 6.83
C GLU A 235 3.95 -25.32 7.92
N SER A 236 4.99 -24.81 8.58
CA SER A 236 4.90 -23.77 9.60
C SER A 236 3.94 -22.68 9.13
N SER A 237 2.97 -22.30 9.98
CA SER A 237 2.05 -21.19 9.79
C SER A 237 2.84 -19.89 9.62
N GLU A 238 3.40 -19.63 8.44
CA GLU A 238 4.04 -18.35 8.13
C GLU A 238 2.95 -17.27 8.20
N SER A 239 3.13 -16.35 9.14
CA SER A 239 2.30 -15.16 9.25
C SER A 239 2.48 -14.33 7.99
N LEU A 240 1.39 -14.00 7.29
CA LEU A 240 1.43 -13.06 6.17
C LEU A 240 1.23 -11.66 6.72
N GLU A 241 2.24 -10.82 6.63
CA GLU A 241 2.24 -9.50 7.24
C GLU A 241 2.46 -8.38 6.21
N ILE A 242 1.77 -7.27 6.42
CA ILE A 242 2.07 -6.00 5.77
C ILE A 242 3.11 -5.28 6.63
N TRP A 243 4.34 -5.22 6.15
CA TRP A 243 5.50 -4.69 6.89
C TRP A 243 6.40 -3.81 6.00
N GLY A 244 7.52 -3.36 6.53
CA GLY A 244 8.52 -2.61 5.77
C GLY A 244 7.94 -1.31 5.21
N LEU A 245 8.19 -1.06 3.92
CA LEU A 245 7.77 0.17 3.27
C LEU A 245 6.26 0.23 3.04
N SER A 246 5.64 -0.91 2.68
CA SER A 246 4.17 -1.02 2.54
C SER A 246 3.47 -0.77 3.86
N GLY A 247 3.95 -1.38 4.95
CA GLY A 247 3.43 -1.15 6.30
C GLY A 247 3.61 0.29 6.74
N TRP A 248 4.77 0.89 6.47
CA TRP A 248 5.02 2.30 6.78
C TRP A 248 4.02 3.24 6.09
N PHE A 249 3.83 3.09 4.78
CA PHE A 249 2.89 3.91 4.03
C PHE A 249 1.44 3.72 4.48
N LEU A 250 1.06 2.47 4.78
CA LEU A 250 -0.28 2.17 5.28
C LEU A 250 -0.54 2.85 6.64
N ASN A 251 0.42 2.79 7.56
CA ASN A 251 0.34 3.50 8.85
C ASN A 251 0.22 5.02 8.64
N LYS A 252 1.04 5.60 7.75
CA LYS A 252 0.98 7.05 7.48
C LYS A 252 -0.34 7.49 6.85
N LEU A 253 -0.92 6.66 6.00
CA LEU A 253 -2.26 6.93 5.48
C LEU A 253 -3.32 6.84 6.59
N ALA A 254 -3.29 5.75 7.37
CA ALA A 254 -4.26 5.51 8.44
C ALA A 254 -4.21 6.60 9.52
N GLU A 255 -3.00 7.05 9.90
CA GLU A 255 -2.78 8.18 10.82
C GLU A 255 -3.38 9.48 10.28
N LYS A 256 -3.08 9.85 9.01
CA LYS A 256 -3.61 11.05 8.35
C LYS A 256 -5.12 11.03 8.17
N ALA A 257 -5.68 9.86 7.97
CA ALA A 257 -7.11 9.66 7.78
C ALA A 257 -7.89 9.51 9.11
N GLY A 258 -7.19 9.40 10.24
CA GLY A 258 -7.81 9.18 11.55
C GLY A 258 -8.38 7.77 11.73
N TRP A 259 -7.88 6.78 10.99
CA TRP A 259 -8.32 5.38 11.11
C TRP A 259 -7.55 4.60 12.17
N LEU A 260 -6.33 5.02 12.47
CA LEU A 260 -5.42 4.38 13.40
C LEU A 260 -4.61 5.44 14.15
N ASP A 261 -4.56 5.35 15.48
CA ASP A 261 -3.65 6.17 16.25
C ASP A 261 -2.22 5.66 16.09
N PRO A 262 -1.23 6.55 15.97
CA PRO A 262 0.16 6.12 15.84
C PRO A 262 0.60 5.38 17.11
N PRO A 263 1.50 4.38 16.99
CA PRO A 263 2.05 3.74 18.17
C PRO A 263 2.86 4.73 19.01
N PRO A 264 2.98 4.49 20.31
CA PRO A 264 3.76 5.35 21.20
C PRO A 264 5.24 5.35 20.79
N LYS A 265 5.89 6.52 20.94
CA LYS A 265 7.31 6.69 20.64
C LYS A 265 8.17 6.33 21.84
N GLY A 266 9.37 5.80 21.58
CA GLY A 266 10.40 5.60 22.62
C GLY A 266 10.14 4.44 23.58
N ILE A 267 9.20 3.54 23.27
CA ILE A 267 8.99 2.31 24.04
C ILE A 267 9.76 1.20 23.35
N SER A 268 10.61 0.48 24.10
CA SER A 268 11.27 -0.73 23.58
C SER A 268 10.22 -1.81 23.29
N PRO A 269 10.40 -2.62 22.23
CA PRO A 269 9.52 -3.76 21.99
C PRO A 269 9.55 -4.83 23.09
N GLU A 270 10.50 -4.73 24.02
CA GLU A 270 10.71 -5.64 25.15
C GLU A 270 10.08 -5.13 26.45
N ASP A 271 9.54 -3.88 26.46
CA ASP A 271 8.78 -3.31 27.58
C ASP A 271 7.26 -3.53 27.37
#